data_94121b0cc49fd83daef87749e2a77e02
#
_entry.id   94121b0cc49fd83daef87749e2a77e02
#
_cell.length_a   1.000
_cell.length_b   1.000
_cell.length_c   1.000
_cell.angle_alpha   90.00
_cell.angle_beta   90.00
_cell.angle_gamma   90.00
#
_symmetry.space_group_name_H-M   'P 1'
#
loop_
_entity.id
_entity.type
_entity.pdbx_description
1 polymer ?
#
loop_
_entity_poly.entity_id
_entity_poly.type
_entity_poly.pdbx_seq_one_letter_code
_entity_poly.pdbx_strand_id
1 'polypeptide(L)'
;MAKVTVKLFANLREQAGKTNIEIDGNDLREVLNSLIEKYNGLGELIFNNEEFHPFIHVLVNGISVKDKDGLDTMLSTGDEIALFPPVSGG
;
A
#
# COMPACT_ATOMS: atom_id res chain seq x y z
N MET A 1 -9.94 6.12 13.95
CA MET A 1 -9.25 5.54 12.79
C MET A 1 -7.89 5.00 13.21
N ALA A 2 -7.46 3.91 12.61
CA ALA A 2 -6.16 3.35 12.94
C ALA A 2 -5.04 4.20 12.32
N LYS A 3 -3.97 4.40 13.06
CA LYS A 3 -2.77 5.04 12.54
C LYS A 3 -1.77 3.95 12.17
N VAL A 4 -1.45 3.84 10.90
CA VAL A 4 -0.59 2.80 10.39
C VAL A 4 0.62 3.40 9.68
N THR A 5 1.67 2.58 9.51
CA THR A 5 2.86 2.98 8.77
C THR A 5 2.88 2.25 7.44
N VAL A 6 3.02 3.00 6.35
CA VAL A 6 3.15 2.41 5.02
C VAL A 6 4.62 2.49 4.62
N LYS A 7 5.19 1.34 4.27
CA LYS A 7 6.57 1.26 3.78
C LYS A 7 6.56 1.05 2.29
N LEU A 8 7.30 1.88 1.58
CA LEU A 8 7.40 1.84 0.13
C LEU A 8 8.77 1.34 -0.30
N PHE A 9 8.78 0.57 -1.38
CA PHE A 9 10.01 -0.01 -1.91
C PHE A 9 10.17 0.30 -3.39
N ALA A 10 11.42 0.30 -3.85
CA ALA A 10 11.79 0.47 -5.25
C ALA A 10 11.16 1.72 -5.88
N ASN A 11 10.49 1.58 -7.03
CA ASN A 11 9.95 2.73 -7.73
C ASN A 11 8.80 3.42 -6.97
N LEU A 12 8.12 2.72 -6.07
CA LEU A 12 7.11 3.36 -5.23
C LEU A 12 7.77 4.35 -4.29
N ARG A 13 8.88 3.95 -3.70
CA ARG A 13 9.65 4.83 -2.82
C ARG A 13 10.20 6.03 -3.60
N GLU A 14 10.69 5.80 -4.79
CA GLU A 14 11.22 6.88 -5.62
C GLU A 14 10.13 7.88 -6.00
N GLN A 15 8.96 7.38 -6.34
CA GLN A 15 7.84 8.24 -6.74
C GLN A 15 7.35 9.11 -5.59
N ALA A 16 7.28 8.57 -4.39
CA ALA A 16 6.83 9.29 -3.21
C ALA A 16 7.92 10.16 -2.59
N GLY A 17 9.17 9.78 -2.79
CA GLY A 17 10.29 10.46 -2.15
C GLY A 17 10.47 10.09 -0.69
N LYS A 18 9.77 9.09 -0.21
CA LYS A 18 9.83 8.64 1.19
C LYS A 18 9.73 7.13 1.27
N THR A 19 10.33 6.57 2.31
CA THR A 19 10.26 5.13 2.57
C THR A 19 9.12 4.80 3.53
N ASN A 20 8.95 5.60 4.59
CA ASN A 20 7.95 5.37 5.63
C ASN A 20 6.97 6.54 5.67
N ILE A 21 5.68 6.24 5.64
CA ILE A 21 4.64 7.26 5.65
C ILE A 21 3.58 6.83 6.67
N GLU A 22 3.22 7.72 7.60
CA GLU A 22 2.13 7.45 8.54
C GLU A 22 0.82 7.92 7.95
N ILE A 23 -0.18 7.07 7.96
CA ILE A 23 -1.51 7.36 7.40
C ILE A 23 -2.57 6.79 8.31
N ASP A 24 -3.69 7.49 8.43
CA ASP A 24 -4.85 7.02 9.20
C ASP A 24 -5.88 6.38 8.25
N GLY A 25 -6.47 5.29 8.69
CA GLY A 25 -7.53 4.62 7.95
C GLY A 25 -8.00 3.38 8.69
N ASN A 26 -9.25 3.00 8.46
CA ASN A 26 -9.83 1.83 9.14
C ASN A 26 -9.54 0.53 8.41
N ASP A 27 -9.38 0.59 7.10
CA ASP A 27 -9.06 -0.57 6.29
C ASP A 27 -8.01 -0.20 5.26
N LEU A 28 -7.54 -1.21 4.54
CA LEU A 28 -6.47 -1.01 3.56
C LEU A 28 -6.90 -0.06 2.46
N ARG A 29 -8.16 -0.16 2.01
CA ARG A 29 -8.68 0.72 0.95
C ARG A 29 -8.57 2.19 1.34
N GLU A 30 -8.98 2.53 2.57
CA GLU A 30 -8.91 3.91 3.05
C GLU A 30 -7.48 4.41 3.11
N VAL A 31 -6.58 3.57 3.62
CA VAL A 31 -5.17 3.93 3.74
C VAL A 31 -4.55 4.18 2.37
N LEU A 32 -4.80 3.29 1.41
CA LEU A 32 -4.22 3.44 0.08
C LEU A 32 -4.82 4.63 -0.67
N ASN A 33 -6.12 4.89 -0.50
CA ASN A 33 -6.73 6.06 -1.12
C ASN A 33 -6.12 7.35 -0.57
N SER A 34 -5.89 7.42 0.74
CA SER A 34 -5.24 8.57 1.34
C SER A 34 -3.81 8.73 0.84
N LEU A 35 -3.11 7.62 0.67
CA LEU A 35 -1.74 7.63 0.18
C LEU A 35 -1.66 8.20 -1.23
N ILE A 36 -2.52 7.73 -2.14
CA ILE A 36 -2.47 8.19 -3.52
C ILE A 36 -2.93 9.63 -3.69
N GLU A 37 -3.76 10.13 -2.77
CA GLU A 37 -4.13 11.54 -2.77
C GLU A 37 -2.96 12.43 -2.36
N LYS A 38 -2.12 11.96 -1.43
CA LYS A 38 -0.98 12.73 -0.95
C LYS A 38 0.21 12.71 -1.89
N TYR A 39 0.39 11.63 -2.62
CA TYR A 39 1.58 11.44 -3.45
C TYR A 39 1.18 11.15 -4.88
N ASN A 40 1.36 12.13 -5.75
CA ASN A 40 1.02 11.99 -7.17
C ASN A 40 1.81 10.87 -7.81
N GLY A 41 1.16 10.11 -8.67
CA GLY A 41 1.81 9.06 -9.42
C GLY A 41 1.78 7.69 -8.76
N LEU A 42 1.51 7.61 -7.45
CA LEU A 42 1.46 6.32 -6.79
C LEU A 42 0.23 5.51 -7.21
N GLY A 43 -0.88 6.18 -7.46
CA GLY A 43 -2.10 5.48 -7.83
C GLY A 43 -1.93 4.60 -9.06
N GLU A 44 -1.21 5.10 -10.06
CA GLU A 44 -0.97 4.35 -11.29
C GLU A 44 -0.05 3.15 -11.07
N LEU A 45 0.81 3.23 -10.07
CA LEU A 45 1.73 2.14 -9.75
C LEU A 45 1.08 1.07 -8.89
N ILE A 46 0.10 1.44 -8.08
CA ILE A 46 -0.56 0.53 -7.14
C ILE A 46 -1.81 -0.09 -7.74
N PHE A 47 -2.61 0.70 -8.43
CA PHE A 47 -3.91 0.27 -8.95
C PHE A 47 -3.96 0.26 -10.47
N ASN A 48 -4.77 -0.67 -10.98
CA ASN A 48 -5.13 -0.76 -12.39
C ASN A 48 -6.65 -0.86 -12.42
N ASN A 49 -7.33 0.26 -12.73
CA ASN A 49 -8.81 0.31 -12.79
C ASN A 49 -9.47 -0.17 -11.50
N GLU A 50 -9.15 0.46 -10.38
CA GLU A 50 -9.73 0.18 -9.07
C GLU A 50 -9.34 -1.16 -8.45
N GLU A 51 -8.58 -1.98 -9.16
CA GLU A 51 -8.03 -3.22 -8.63
C GLU A 51 -6.53 -3.07 -8.45
N PHE A 52 -5.92 -3.91 -7.61
CA PHE A 52 -4.48 -3.92 -7.49
C PHE A 52 -3.83 -4.20 -8.84
N HIS A 53 -2.75 -3.47 -9.11
CA HIS A 53 -1.93 -3.75 -10.28
C HIS A 53 -1.46 -5.21 -10.22
N PRO A 54 -1.50 -5.96 -11.35
CA PRO A 54 -0.99 -7.33 -11.34
C PRO A 54 0.44 -7.37 -10.80
N PHE A 55 0.73 -8.37 -10.00
CA PHE A 55 2.06 -8.62 -9.44
C PHE A 55 2.53 -7.64 -8.36
N ILE A 56 1.71 -6.66 -7.97
CA ILE A 56 2.05 -5.88 -6.80
C ILE A 56 1.87 -6.75 -5.55
N HIS A 57 2.77 -6.60 -4.60
CA HIS A 57 2.68 -7.33 -3.34
C HIS A 57 2.38 -6.35 -2.22
N VAL A 58 1.31 -6.61 -1.49
CA VAL A 58 0.91 -5.79 -0.35
C VAL A 58 0.87 -6.68 0.88
N LEU A 59 1.66 -6.34 1.88
CA LEU A 59 1.73 -7.12 3.12
C LEU A 59 1.28 -6.26 4.29
N VAL A 60 0.51 -6.84 5.21
CA VAL A 60 0.17 -6.21 6.47
C VAL A 60 0.84 -7.03 7.56
N ASN A 61 1.77 -6.42 8.28
CA ASN A 61 2.57 -7.08 9.31
C ASN A 61 3.21 -8.38 8.80
N GLY A 62 3.69 -8.34 7.55
CA GLY A 62 4.39 -9.47 6.95
C GLY A 62 3.51 -10.53 6.31
N ILE A 63 2.19 -10.34 6.34
CA ILE A 63 1.24 -11.31 5.76
C ILE A 63 0.59 -10.71 4.53
N SER A 64 0.63 -11.43 3.40
CA SER A 64 0.03 -10.96 2.17
C SER A 64 -1.47 -10.72 2.33
N VAL A 65 -1.96 -9.58 1.83
CA VAL A 65 -3.40 -9.30 1.91
C VAL A 65 -4.22 -10.24 1.02
N LYS A 66 -3.58 -10.94 0.10
CA LYS A 66 -4.27 -11.96 -0.69
C LYS A 66 -4.71 -13.14 0.19
N ASP A 67 -4.01 -13.35 1.29
CA ASP A 67 -4.35 -14.37 2.28
C ASP A 67 -5.27 -13.83 3.37
N LYS A 68 -5.71 -12.59 3.22
CA LYS A 68 -6.64 -11.91 4.11
C LYS A 68 -7.84 -11.46 3.29
N ASP A 69 -8.29 -10.23 3.50
CA ASP A 69 -9.48 -9.70 2.83
C ASP A 69 -9.14 -8.67 1.73
N GLY A 70 -7.93 -8.72 1.20
CA GLY A 70 -7.52 -7.79 0.15
C GLY A 70 -7.67 -6.35 0.59
N LEU A 71 -8.34 -5.53 -0.24
CA LEU A 71 -8.57 -4.12 0.09
C LEU A 71 -9.48 -3.93 1.29
N ASP A 72 -10.28 -4.92 1.65
CA ASP A 72 -11.17 -4.84 2.80
C ASP A 72 -10.52 -5.30 4.10
N THR A 73 -9.21 -5.58 4.08
CA THR A 73 -8.47 -5.95 5.28
C THR A 73 -8.57 -4.84 6.32
N MET A 74 -9.09 -5.18 7.50
CA MET A 74 -9.22 -4.24 8.60
C MET A 74 -7.86 -4.00 9.24
N LEU A 75 -7.63 -2.76 9.67
CA LEU A 75 -6.35 -2.34 10.22
C LEU A 75 -6.50 -1.88 11.66
N SER A 76 -5.42 -2.04 12.42
CA SER A 76 -5.33 -1.59 13.80
C SER A 76 -4.16 -0.62 13.94
N THR A 77 -4.25 0.28 14.92
CA THR A 77 -3.16 1.21 15.19
C THR A 77 -1.86 0.44 15.44
N GLY A 78 -0.81 0.87 14.76
CA GLY A 78 0.50 0.23 14.85
C GLY A 78 0.77 -0.79 13.74
N ASP A 79 -0.22 -1.09 12.91
CA ASP A 79 0.00 -2.01 11.79
C ASP A 79 0.99 -1.41 10.79
N GLU A 80 1.72 -2.29 10.13
CA GLU A 80 2.71 -1.90 9.14
C GLU A 80 2.32 -2.49 7.79
N ILE A 81 2.19 -1.62 6.80
CA ILE A 81 1.83 -2.03 5.45
C ILE A 81 3.05 -1.88 4.57
N ALA A 82 3.45 -2.95 3.91
CA ALA A 82 4.59 -2.93 2.97
C ALA A 82 4.07 -3.08 1.55
N LEU A 83 4.49 -2.18 0.66
CA LEU A 83 4.11 -2.18 -0.74
C LEU A 83 5.34 -2.46 -1.59
N PHE A 84 5.31 -3.58 -2.31
CA PHE A 84 6.38 -3.97 -3.22
C PHE A 84 5.87 -3.90 -4.65
N PRO A 85 6.54 -3.15 -5.53
CA PRO A 85 6.10 -3.08 -6.92
C PRO A 85 6.35 -4.39 -7.65
N PRO A 86 5.70 -4.61 -8.80
CA PRO A 86 6.00 -5.77 -9.62
C PRO A 86 7.47 -5.76 -10.01
N VAL A 87 8.10 -6.93 -9.93
CA VAL A 87 9.49 -7.08 -10.38
C VAL A 87 9.45 -7.36 -11.86
N SER A 88 9.94 -6.41 -12.66
CA SER A 88 9.97 -6.58 -14.10
C SER A 88 11.22 -7.34 -14.52
N GLY A 89 11.07 -8.16 -15.53
CA GLY A 89 12.18 -8.85 -16.11
C GLY A 89 12.68 -10.02 -15.28
N GLY A 90 11.91 -10.35 -14.33
CA GLY A 90 12.09 -11.57 -13.52
C GLY A 90 13.44 -11.88 -13.23
#